data_9a32e8d51b8b6d456a9a37f5e2245e1d
#
_entry.id   9a32e8d51b8b6d456a9a37f5e2245e1d
#
_cell.length_a   1.000
_cell.length_b   1.000
_cell.length_c   1.000
_cell.angle_alpha   90.00
_cell.angle_beta   90.00
_cell.angle_gamma   90.00
#
_symmetry.space_group_name_H-M   'P 1'
#
loop_
_entity.id
_entity.type
_entity.pdbx_description
1 polymer ?
#
loop_
_entity_poly.entity_id
_entity_poly.type
_entity_poly.pdbx_seq_one_letter_code
_entity_poly.pdbx_strand_id
1 'polypeptide(L)'
;MSYFTKLPAVLLLEDGTVFQGKAAGKIGTTTGEICFNTGMTGYQEIFTDPSYFGQIMVATNAHIGNYGIADAEVESGNIQIAGLVCKNYNIAYSRKQADESIQDYFQEQNIVGISDIDTRQLVRHIRDKGAMNAIISSEILDLEELKAKLSKVPSMDGLELSSKVSTKETYTFGDEKAAYRVAVLDLGVKKNILRNFDDRDVYAKVYPAKTTYAEMEKDFAPNGYFISNGPGDPSAMPYAVETVKEILANDKPMFGICLGHQLLALANDIPTKKMFNGHRGLNHPVKNIIINHCEVTSQ
;
A
#
# COMPACT_ATOMS: atom_id res chain seq x y z
N MET A 1 14.03 29.54 -17.26
CA MET A 1 13.17 28.40 -16.87
C MET A 1 13.25 27.39 -18.02
N SER A 2 13.83 26.24 -17.79
CA SER A 2 13.81 25.14 -18.75
C SER A 2 12.38 24.58 -18.76
N TYR A 3 11.68 24.68 -19.90
CA TYR A 3 10.38 24.05 -20.06
C TYR A 3 10.60 22.52 -20.09
N PHE A 4 10.20 21.84 -19.05
CA PHE A 4 10.21 20.39 -19.04
C PHE A 4 9.11 19.87 -19.97
N THR A 5 9.50 19.40 -21.15
CA THR A 5 8.56 18.81 -22.11
C THR A 5 8.27 17.37 -21.68
N LYS A 6 7.07 17.13 -21.15
CA LYS A 6 6.62 15.78 -20.81
C LYS A 6 6.36 14.96 -22.08
N LEU A 7 6.93 13.77 -22.17
CA LEU A 7 6.67 12.82 -23.26
C LEU A 7 5.22 12.29 -23.22
N PRO A 8 4.66 11.85 -24.35
CA PRO A 8 3.39 11.13 -24.37
C PRO A 8 3.47 9.87 -23.51
N ALA A 9 2.36 9.49 -22.90
CA ALA A 9 2.21 8.23 -22.17
C ALA A 9 0.78 7.71 -22.33
N VAL A 10 0.63 6.39 -22.16
CA VAL A 10 -0.65 5.68 -22.27
C VAL A 10 -0.89 4.88 -21.00
N LEU A 11 -2.12 4.93 -20.52
CA LEU A 11 -2.68 4.00 -19.56
C LEU A 11 -3.70 3.13 -20.30
N LEU A 12 -3.49 1.83 -20.31
CA LEU A 12 -4.42 0.84 -20.87
C LEU A 12 -4.94 -0.04 -19.73
N LEU A 13 -6.25 -0.17 -19.62
CA LEU A 13 -6.93 -1.05 -18.67
C LEU A 13 -7.21 -2.42 -19.30
N GLU A 14 -7.37 -3.44 -18.46
CA GLU A 14 -7.61 -4.83 -18.88
C GLU A 14 -8.87 -4.98 -19.76
N ASP A 15 -9.89 -4.15 -19.56
CA ASP A 15 -11.10 -4.14 -20.37
C ASP A 15 -10.95 -3.43 -21.72
N GLY A 16 -9.74 -2.97 -22.04
CA GLY A 16 -9.40 -2.27 -23.28
C GLY A 16 -9.59 -0.75 -23.25
N THR A 17 -10.04 -0.18 -22.13
CA THR A 17 -10.19 1.27 -21.98
C THR A 17 -8.82 1.95 -21.97
N VAL A 18 -8.67 3.02 -22.73
CA VAL A 18 -7.40 3.75 -22.91
C VAL A 18 -7.52 5.18 -22.44
N PHE A 19 -6.52 5.63 -21.68
CA PHE A 19 -6.34 7.03 -21.32
C PHE A 19 -4.99 7.50 -21.88
N GLN A 20 -4.99 8.64 -22.56
CA GLN A 20 -3.77 9.30 -23.05
C GLN A 20 -3.38 10.43 -22.11
N GLY A 21 -2.09 10.53 -21.81
CA GLY A 21 -1.55 11.53 -20.90
C GLY A 21 -0.09 11.84 -21.18
N LYS A 22 0.62 12.22 -20.14
CA LYS A 22 2.04 12.59 -20.19
C LYS A 22 2.83 11.79 -19.17
N ALA A 23 4.07 11.46 -19.54
CA ALA A 23 5.00 10.77 -18.66
C ALA A 23 5.25 11.56 -17.35
N ALA A 24 5.32 10.84 -16.25
CA ALA A 24 5.68 11.33 -14.94
C ALA A 24 6.66 10.32 -14.31
N GLY A 25 7.65 10.81 -13.55
CA GLY A 25 8.69 9.94 -12.99
C GLY A 25 9.64 9.39 -14.07
N LYS A 26 9.96 8.09 -13.97
CA LYS A 26 10.85 7.40 -14.90
C LYS A 26 10.13 7.08 -16.21
N ILE A 27 10.84 7.24 -17.32
CA ILE A 27 10.40 6.75 -18.64
C ILE A 27 10.50 5.22 -18.63
N GLY A 28 9.42 4.55 -19.01
CA GLY A 28 9.36 3.10 -18.97
C GLY A 28 7.94 2.55 -19.06
N THR A 29 7.81 1.28 -18.73
CA THR A 29 6.54 0.54 -18.70
C THR A 29 6.37 -0.15 -17.34
N THR A 30 5.17 -0.07 -16.77
CA THR A 30 4.82 -0.75 -15.51
C THR A 30 3.41 -1.33 -15.58
N THR A 31 3.18 -2.39 -14.80
CA THR A 31 1.89 -3.09 -14.74
C THR A 31 1.49 -3.34 -13.29
N GLY A 32 0.20 -3.51 -13.05
CA GLY A 32 -0.35 -3.87 -11.74
C GLY A 32 -1.86 -3.73 -11.70
N GLU A 33 -2.47 -4.21 -10.63
CA GLU A 33 -3.89 -3.94 -10.39
C GLU A 33 -4.08 -2.44 -10.10
N ILE A 34 -5.00 -1.80 -10.82
CA ILE A 34 -5.27 -0.38 -10.62
C ILE A 34 -6.20 -0.16 -9.42
N CYS A 35 -5.80 0.73 -8.54
CA CYS A 35 -6.60 1.16 -7.40
C CYS A 35 -6.56 2.68 -7.26
N PHE A 36 -7.47 3.26 -6.48
CA PHE A 36 -7.49 4.70 -6.23
C PHE A 36 -7.51 5.02 -4.74
N ASN A 37 -6.93 6.16 -4.38
CA ASN A 37 -6.99 6.70 -3.03
C ASN A 37 -7.58 8.11 -3.06
N THR A 38 -8.51 8.39 -2.14
CA THR A 38 -9.25 9.65 -2.05
C THR A 38 -8.66 10.63 -1.03
N GLY A 39 -7.50 10.34 -0.45
CA GLY A 39 -6.78 11.23 0.45
C GLY A 39 -6.41 12.54 -0.26
N MET A 40 -6.67 13.67 0.39
CA MET A 40 -6.34 15.00 -0.17
C MET A 40 -4.88 15.39 0.06
N THR A 41 -4.22 14.73 1.01
CA THR A 41 -2.81 14.91 1.40
C THR A 41 -2.19 13.55 1.71
N GLY A 42 -0.88 13.49 1.98
CA GLY A 42 -0.21 12.25 2.37
C GLY A 42 0.12 11.35 1.17
N TYR A 43 0.44 11.94 0.02
CA TYR A 43 0.75 11.11 -1.15
C TYR A 43 2.03 10.28 -0.96
N GLN A 44 3.03 10.80 -0.25
CA GLN A 44 4.28 10.09 0.00
C GLN A 44 4.07 8.88 0.91
N GLU A 45 3.28 9.05 1.97
CA GLU A 45 2.88 7.97 2.87
C GLU A 45 2.12 6.88 2.11
N ILE A 46 1.23 7.25 1.19
CA ILE A 46 0.52 6.30 0.32
C ILE A 46 1.51 5.56 -0.59
N PHE A 47 2.45 6.25 -1.23
CA PHE A 47 3.39 5.62 -2.17
C PHE A 47 4.35 4.66 -1.51
N THR A 48 4.69 4.89 -0.24
CA THR A 48 5.63 4.09 0.56
C THR A 48 4.96 3.08 1.49
N ASP A 49 3.61 3.04 1.52
CA ASP A 49 2.85 2.05 2.28
C ASP A 49 2.96 0.66 1.62
N PRO A 50 3.53 -0.36 2.29
CA PRO A 50 3.66 -1.70 1.74
C PRO A 50 2.34 -2.35 1.34
N SER A 51 1.20 -1.92 1.88
CA SER A 51 -0.12 -2.42 1.50
C SER A 51 -0.45 -2.20 0.02
N TYR A 52 0.21 -1.23 -0.65
CA TYR A 52 0.03 -0.95 -2.07
C TYR A 52 1.08 -1.60 -2.98
N PHE A 53 1.87 -2.53 -2.44
CA PHE A 53 2.92 -3.20 -3.21
C PHE A 53 2.36 -3.84 -4.49
N GLY A 54 2.96 -3.46 -5.63
CA GLY A 54 2.58 -3.97 -6.94
C GLY A 54 1.29 -3.40 -7.53
N GLN A 55 0.65 -2.40 -6.91
CA GLN A 55 -0.56 -1.76 -7.45
C GLN A 55 -0.23 -0.45 -8.19
N ILE A 56 -0.99 -0.15 -9.25
CA ILE A 56 -0.99 1.16 -9.90
C ILE A 56 -1.96 2.05 -9.14
N MET A 57 -1.41 3.13 -8.54
CA MET A 57 -2.16 4.04 -7.68
C MET A 57 -2.72 5.23 -8.46
N VAL A 58 -4.03 5.43 -8.44
CA VAL A 58 -4.68 6.65 -8.93
C VAL A 58 -4.85 7.62 -7.75
N ALA A 59 -4.13 8.73 -7.79
CA ALA A 59 -4.32 9.82 -6.84
C ALA A 59 -5.48 10.72 -7.31
N THR A 60 -6.52 10.85 -6.47
CA THR A 60 -7.73 11.61 -6.86
C THR A 60 -7.62 13.11 -6.60
N ASN A 61 -6.67 13.55 -5.79
CA ASN A 61 -6.39 14.96 -5.57
C ASN A 61 -5.83 15.64 -6.83
N ALA A 62 -6.07 16.94 -6.94
CA ALA A 62 -5.78 17.67 -8.17
C ALA A 62 -4.28 17.83 -8.44
N HIS A 63 -3.45 17.87 -7.40
CA HIS A 63 -2.01 18.16 -7.51
C HIS A 63 -1.20 17.14 -6.71
N ILE A 64 -0.23 16.53 -7.37
CA ILE A 64 0.77 15.65 -6.78
C ILE A 64 2.15 16.27 -6.95
N GLY A 65 3.00 16.21 -5.94
CA GLY A 65 4.36 16.74 -5.92
C GLY A 65 4.48 18.19 -5.42
N ASN A 66 3.38 18.91 -5.23
CA ASN A 66 3.36 20.34 -4.90
C ASN A 66 3.99 20.68 -3.53
N TYR A 67 4.13 19.74 -2.61
CA TYR A 67 4.83 19.94 -1.34
C TYR A 67 6.12 19.14 -1.20
N GLY A 68 6.57 18.49 -2.28
CA GLY A 68 7.83 17.72 -2.32
C GLY A 68 7.79 16.40 -1.56
N ILE A 69 8.95 15.87 -1.29
CA ILE A 69 9.22 14.63 -0.56
C ILE A 69 9.99 14.97 0.70
N ALA A 70 9.71 14.29 1.81
CA ALA A 70 10.44 14.44 3.07
C ALA A 70 10.76 13.06 3.67
N ASP A 71 12.01 12.81 4.02
CA ASP A 71 12.49 11.53 4.55
C ASP A 71 11.76 11.06 5.80
N ALA A 72 11.27 11.99 6.59
CA ALA A 72 10.51 11.70 7.82
C ALA A 72 9.10 11.14 7.55
N GLU A 73 8.56 11.31 6.34
CA GLU A 73 7.17 10.97 5.98
C GLU A 73 7.05 9.65 5.23
N VAL A 74 8.07 8.81 5.24
CA VAL A 74 8.01 7.49 4.63
C VAL A 74 7.41 6.45 5.57
N GLU A 75 6.62 5.53 5.00
CA GLU A 75 6.05 4.38 5.72
C GLU A 75 6.88 3.10 5.58
N SER A 76 7.81 3.06 4.61
CA SER A 76 8.78 1.97 4.44
C SER A 76 10.07 2.47 3.81
N GLY A 77 11.02 1.56 3.53
CA GLY A 77 12.33 1.92 2.98
C GLY A 77 12.30 2.39 1.53
N ASN A 78 11.28 2.02 0.76
CA ASN A 78 11.18 2.29 -0.68
C ASN A 78 9.75 2.63 -1.07
N ILE A 79 9.56 3.17 -2.28
CA ILE A 79 8.23 3.26 -2.90
C ILE A 79 7.70 1.84 -3.18
N GLN A 80 6.45 1.59 -2.82
CA GLN A 80 5.81 0.29 -2.90
C GLN A 80 4.83 0.17 -4.06
N ILE A 81 4.25 1.29 -4.51
CA ILE A 81 3.36 1.30 -5.68
C ILE A 81 4.12 0.92 -6.95
N ALA A 82 3.47 0.18 -7.84
CA ALA A 82 4.03 -0.17 -9.15
C ALA A 82 4.06 1.03 -10.11
N GLY A 83 3.13 1.97 -9.95
CA GLY A 83 3.05 3.17 -10.79
C GLY A 83 2.03 4.17 -10.28
N LEU A 84 2.12 5.40 -10.79
CA LEU A 84 1.25 6.51 -10.41
C LEU A 84 0.40 6.99 -11.59
N VAL A 85 -0.89 7.23 -11.34
CA VAL A 85 -1.78 7.98 -12.21
C VAL A 85 -2.27 9.23 -11.47
N CYS A 86 -2.09 10.41 -12.07
CA CYS A 86 -2.56 11.65 -11.45
C CYS A 86 -3.04 12.66 -12.49
N LYS A 87 -3.74 13.69 -12.03
CA LYS A 87 -4.17 14.80 -12.89
C LYS A 87 -3.03 15.76 -13.17
N ASN A 88 -2.45 16.37 -12.15
CA ASN A 88 -1.32 17.28 -12.29
C ASN A 88 -0.11 16.75 -11.52
N TYR A 89 1.00 16.63 -12.21
CA TYR A 89 2.30 16.22 -11.66
C TYR A 89 3.23 17.43 -11.60
N ASN A 90 3.56 17.87 -10.40
CA ASN A 90 4.35 19.08 -10.16
C ASN A 90 5.76 18.70 -9.69
N ILE A 91 6.75 19.14 -10.44
CA ILE A 91 8.17 18.97 -10.07
C ILE A 91 8.67 20.09 -9.14
N ALA A 92 8.06 21.27 -9.22
CA ALA A 92 8.36 22.36 -8.30
C ALA A 92 7.54 22.21 -7.01
N TYR A 93 8.20 22.28 -5.90
CA TYR A 93 7.58 22.19 -4.58
C TYR A 93 7.83 23.46 -3.76
N SER A 94 6.98 23.71 -2.77
CA SER A 94 7.00 24.96 -1.98
C SER A 94 7.18 24.76 -0.47
N ARG A 95 7.14 23.53 0.04
CA ARG A 95 7.27 23.24 1.47
C ARG A 95 8.75 23.30 1.90
N LYS A 96 9.02 24.05 3.00
CA LYS A 96 10.37 24.23 3.54
C LYS A 96 11.02 22.90 4.02
N GLN A 97 10.19 21.97 4.51
CA GLN A 97 10.63 20.67 5.05
C GLN A 97 10.82 19.61 3.97
N ALA A 98 10.64 19.95 2.70
CA ALA A 98 10.89 19.00 1.61
C ALA A 98 12.39 18.88 1.34
N ASP A 99 12.85 17.66 1.22
CA ASP A 99 14.24 17.32 0.95
C ASP A 99 14.51 17.29 -0.56
N GLU A 100 13.53 16.83 -1.36
CA GLU A 100 13.65 16.70 -2.80
C GLU A 100 12.32 16.82 -3.56
N SER A 101 12.42 16.85 -4.91
CA SER A 101 11.25 16.81 -5.77
C SER A 101 10.70 15.39 -5.92
N ILE A 102 9.40 15.27 -6.16
CA ILE A 102 8.79 13.98 -6.51
C ILE A 102 9.41 13.36 -7.78
N GLN A 103 9.89 14.20 -8.72
CA GLN A 103 10.51 13.73 -9.96
C GLN A 103 11.82 13.02 -9.70
N ASP A 104 12.69 13.61 -8.87
CA ASP A 104 13.98 13.02 -8.51
C ASP A 104 13.76 11.73 -7.73
N TYR A 105 12.88 11.75 -6.73
CA TYR A 105 12.51 10.57 -5.95
C TYR A 105 11.97 9.42 -6.82
N PHE A 106 11.09 9.70 -7.79
CA PHE A 106 10.55 8.67 -8.68
C PHE A 106 11.60 8.13 -9.66
N GLN A 107 12.53 8.99 -10.11
CA GLN A 107 13.63 8.54 -10.96
C GLN A 107 14.59 7.63 -10.22
N GLU A 108 14.99 7.97 -9.00
CA GLU A 108 15.87 7.17 -8.15
C GLU A 108 15.24 5.81 -7.81
N GLN A 109 13.95 5.81 -7.48
CA GLN A 109 13.20 4.60 -7.13
C GLN A 109 12.66 3.83 -8.36
N ASN A 110 12.95 4.30 -9.58
CA ASN A 110 12.51 3.70 -10.85
C ASN A 110 10.99 3.60 -11.04
N ILE A 111 10.24 4.56 -10.54
CA ILE A 111 8.77 4.57 -10.62
C ILE A 111 8.29 5.25 -11.91
N VAL A 112 7.47 4.51 -12.67
CA VAL A 112 6.79 5.00 -13.88
C VAL A 112 5.44 5.60 -13.48
N GLY A 113 5.11 6.76 -14.06
CA GLY A 113 3.83 7.39 -13.84
C GLY A 113 3.25 8.02 -15.11
N ILE A 114 1.97 8.38 -15.02
CA ILE A 114 1.24 9.11 -16.05
C ILE A 114 0.45 10.26 -15.41
N SER A 115 0.56 11.44 -15.99
CA SER A 115 -0.16 12.64 -15.58
C SER A 115 -1.05 13.17 -16.73
N ASP A 116 -1.76 14.25 -16.45
CA ASP A 116 -2.68 14.90 -17.37
C ASP A 116 -3.88 14.00 -17.75
N ILE A 117 -4.25 13.09 -16.82
CA ILE A 117 -5.38 12.16 -16.95
C ILE A 117 -6.64 12.75 -16.31
N ASP A 118 -7.81 12.48 -16.91
CA ASP A 118 -9.09 12.65 -16.22
C ASP A 118 -9.26 11.57 -15.15
N THR A 119 -8.68 11.81 -13.97
CA THR A 119 -8.73 10.88 -12.84
C THR A 119 -10.17 10.68 -12.32
N ARG A 120 -11.07 11.66 -12.50
CA ARG A 120 -12.47 11.52 -12.13
C ARG A 120 -13.19 10.51 -13.02
N GLN A 121 -12.98 10.58 -14.33
CA GLN A 121 -13.52 9.60 -15.27
C GLN A 121 -12.98 8.20 -14.97
N LEU A 122 -11.67 8.08 -14.77
CA LEU A 122 -11.00 6.82 -14.45
C LEU A 122 -11.54 6.19 -13.15
N VAL A 123 -11.66 6.97 -12.07
CA VAL A 123 -12.20 6.48 -10.79
C VAL A 123 -13.65 6.02 -10.93
N ARG A 124 -14.48 6.74 -11.67
CA ARG A 124 -15.86 6.29 -11.95
C ARG A 124 -15.85 4.97 -12.72
N HIS A 125 -14.98 4.84 -13.71
CA HIS A 125 -14.83 3.60 -14.47
C HIS A 125 -14.46 2.41 -13.56
N ILE A 126 -13.45 2.56 -12.70
CA ILE A 126 -13.04 1.51 -11.75
C ILE A 126 -14.18 1.17 -10.77
N ARG A 127 -14.95 2.15 -10.31
CA ARG A 127 -16.10 1.92 -9.43
C ARG A 127 -17.23 1.15 -10.11
N ASP A 128 -17.44 1.40 -11.39
CA ASP A 128 -18.53 0.78 -12.16
C ASP A 128 -18.15 -0.60 -12.72
N LYS A 129 -16.86 -0.85 -13.00
CA LYS A 129 -16.34 -2.08 -13.63
C LYS A 129 -15.59 -3.01 -12.67
N GLY A 130 -15.15 -2.52 -11.52
CA GLY A 130 -14.34 -3.23 -10.56
C GLY A 130 -12.84 -2.94 -10.70
N ALA A 131 -12.06 -3.41 -9.71
CA ALA A 131 -10.61 -3.41 -9.80
C ALA A 131 -10.16 -4.37 -10.90
N MET A 132 -9.16 -3.97 -11.67
CA MET A 132 -8.64 -4.73 -12.81
C MET A 132 -7.15 -4.45 -13.01
N ASN A 133 -6.48 -5.27 -13.80
CA ASN A 133 -5.10 -4.99 -14.18
C ASN A 133 -5.01 -3.81 -15.15
N ALA A 134 -3.88 -3.11 -15.09
CA ALA A 134 -3.57 -1.98 -15.97
C ALA A 134 -2.08 -1.96 -16.32
N ILE A 135 -1.75 -1.25 -17.39
CA ILE A 135 -0.39 -0.98 -17.84
C ILE A 135 -0.23 0.51 -18.13
N ILE A 136 0.84 1.11 -17.62
CA ILE A 136 1.29 2.44 -17.97
C ILE A 136 2.55 2.32 -18.83
N SER A 137 2.61 3.03 -19.93
CA SER A 137 3.83 3.12 -20.73
C SER A 137 4.05 4.51 -21.30
N SER A 138 5.31 4.96 -21.25
CA SER A 138 5.82 6.17 -21.90
C SER A 138 6.91 5.89 -22.94
N GLU A 139 7.24 4.62 -23.16
CA GLU A 139 8.21 4.15 -24.15
C GLU A 139 7.54 3.34 -25.28
N ILE A 140 6.47 2.60 -24.95
CA ILE A 140 5.68 1.82 -25.90
C ILE A 140 4.30 2.47 -26.00
N LEU A 141 3.92 2.92 -27.18
CA LEU A 141 2.61 3.54 -27.41
C LEU A 141 1.70 2.69 -28.31
N ASP A 142 2.21 1.56 -28.81
CA ASP A 142 1.43 0.60 -29.60
C ASP A 142 0.49 -0.19 -28.66
N LEU A 143 -0.81 -0.06 -28.90
CA LEU A 143 -1.83 -0.65 -28.04
C LEU A 143 -1.89 -2.18 -28.11
N GLU A 144 -1.56 -2.78 -29.25
CA GLU A 144 -1.58 -4.24 -29.38
C GLU A 144 -0.40 -4.87 -28.64
N GLU A 145 0.77 -4.22 -28.67
CA GLU A 145 1.90 -4.66 -27.84
C GLU A 145 1.59 -4.52 -26.33
N LEU A 146 0.97 -3.40 -25.95
CA LEU A 146 0.57 -3.19 -24.54
C LEU A 146 -0.48 -4.21 -24.08
N LYS A 147 -1.48 -4.55 -24.90
CA LYS A 147 -2.45 -5.61 -24.61
C LYS A 147 -1.79 -6.96 -24.42
N ALA A 148 -0.84 -7.32 -25.30
CA ALA A 148 -0.09 -8.58 -25.21
C ALA A 148 0.77 -8.68 -23.93
N LYS A 149 1.27 -7.55 -23.42
CA LYS A 149 1.98 -7.49 -22.14
C LYS A 149 1.00 -7.58 -20.96
N LEU A 150 -0.10 -6.82 -21.00
CA LEU A 150 -1.11 -6.76 -19.94
C LEU A 150 -1.81 -8.12 -19.72
N SER A 151 -2.08 -8.87 -20.78
CA SER A 151 -2.70 -10.21 -20.68
C SER A 151 -1.87 -11.25 -19.92
N LYS A 152 -0.59 -10.97 -19.64
CA LYS A 152 0.31 -11.84 -18.89
C LYS A 152 0.41 -11.46 -17.41
N VAL A 153 -0.21 -10.34 -17.00
CA VAL A 153 -0.18 -9.87 -15.61
C VAL A 153 -1.13 -10.73 -14.77
N PRO A 154 -0.65 -11.34 -13.69
CA PRO A 154 -1.51 -12.17 -12.85
C PRO A 154 -2.58 -11.32 -12.14
N SER A 155 -3.72 -11.95 -11.83
CA SER A 155 -4.70 -11.35 -10.92
C SER A 155 -4.11 -11.21 -9.52
N MET A 156 -4.56 -10.22 -8.77
CA MET A 156 -4.20 -10.06 -7.36
C MET A 156 -4.78 -11.19 -6.48
N ASP A 157 -5.84 -11.88 -6.93
CA ASP A 157 -6.45 -13.01 -6.23
C ASP A 157 -5.47 -14.18 -6.14
N GLY A 158 -5.27 -14.71 -4.94
CA GLY A 158 -4.37 -15.82 -4.67
C GLY A 158 -2.89 -15.43 -4.64
N LEU A 159 -2.53 -14.14 -4.75
CA LEU A 159 -1.15 -13.70 -4.66
C LEU A 159 -0.69 -13.52 -3.21
N GLU A 160 0.36 -14.24 -2.86
CA GLU A 160 1.14 -14.01 -1.63
C GLU A 160 2.18 -12.92 -1.93
N LEU A 161 2.00 -11.73 -1.35
CA LEU A 161 2.89 -10.58 -1.57
C LEU A 161 3.59 -10.11 -0.29
N SER A 162 3.10 -10.50 0.88
CA SER A 162 3.64 -10.06 2.17
C SER A 162 5.10 -10.48 2.37
N SER A 163 5.49 -11.68 1.95
CA SER A 163 6.90 -12.12 2.05
C SER A 163 7.87 -11.31 1.19
N LYS A 164 7.37 -10.54 0.21
CA LYS A 164 8.19 -9.68 -0.65
C LYS A 164 8.50 -8.33 0.00
N VAL A 165 7.64 -7.85 0.89
CA VAL A 165 7.75 -6.55 1.57
C VAL A 165 8.16 -6.66 3.03
N SER A 166 7.99 -7.84 3.63
CA SER A 166 8.40 -8.15 5.00
C SER A 166 9.91 -7.97 5.19
N THR A 167 10.29 -7.59 6.40
CA THR A 167 11.70 -7.59 6.81
C THR A 167 12.38 -8.94 6.57
N LYS A 168 13.66 -8.94 6.28
CA LYS A 168 14.46 -10.18 6.13
C LYS A 168 15.08 -10.63 7.45
N GLU A 169 15.28 -9.69 8.35
CA GLU A 169 15.90 -9.91 9.66
C GLU A 169 15.04 -9.31 10.75
N THR A 170 15.07 -9.93 11.91
CA THR A 170 14.38 -9.41 13.10
C THR A 170 15.08 -8.13 13.58
N TYR A 171 14.30 -7.12 13.93
CA TYR A 171 14.80 -5.88 14.51
C TYR A 171 13.88 -5.37 15.61
N THR A 172 14.35 -4.40 16.38
CA THR A 172 13.60 -3.78 17.48
C THR A 172 13.31 -2.32 17.20
N PHE A 173 12.24 -1.79 17.80
CA PHE A 173 11.83 -0.41 17.71
C PHE A 173 11.28 0.09 19.06
N GLY A 174 11.66 1.30 19.47
CA GLY A 174 11.27 1.89 20.76
C GLY A 174 12.29 1.66 21.87
N ASP A 175 11.97 2.08 23.09
CA ASP A 175 12.82 1.96 24.26
C ASP A 175 12.71 0.54 24.86
N GLU A 176 13.85 -0.14 25.04
CA GLU A 176 13.91 -1.48 25.68
C GLU A 176 13.36 -1.48 27.13
N LYS A 177 13.34 -0.31 27.78
CA LYS A 177 12.81 -0.13 29.13
C LYS A 177 11.30 0.15 29.17
N ALA A 178 10.65 0.21 28.01
CA ALA A 178 9.21 0.45 27.91
C ALA A 178 8.41 -0.56 28.73
N ALA A 179 7.25 -0.12 29.23
CA ALA A 179 6.39 -0.92 30.10
C ALA A 179 5.84 -2.18 29.42
N TYR A 180 5.64 -2.13 28.10
CA TYR A 180 5.05 -3.23 27.33
C TYR A 180 5.97 -3.71 26.23
N ARG A 181 5.93 -5.02 25.96
CA ARG A 181 6.68 -5.68 24.90
C ARG A 181 5.72 -6.30 23.90
N VAL A 182 5.81 -5.94 22.62
CA VAL A 182 4.93 -6.44 21.57
C VAL A 182 5.75 -7.11 20.47
N ALA A 183 5.41 -8.37 20.17
CA ALA A 183 5.94 -9.05 18.99
C ALA A 183 5.10 -8.67 17.76
N VAL A 184 5.74 -8.15 16.74
CA VAL A 184 5.12 -7.72 15.48
C VAL A 184 5.42 -8.73 14.39
N LEU A 185 4.41 -9.41 13.87
CA LEU A 185 4.55 -10.20 12.65
C LEU A 185 4.47 -9.24 11.45
N ASP A 186 5.60 -9.07 10.76
CA ASP A 186 5.72 -8.12 9.67
C ASP A 186 5.22 -8.70 8.34
N LEU A 187 4.05 -8.27 7.92
CA LEU A 187 3.44 -8.58 6.62
C LEU A 187 3.53 -7.39 5.65
N GLY A 188 4.28 -6.35 6.03
CA GLY A 188 4.38 -5.06 5.37
C GLY A 188 4.01 -3.92 6.32
N VAL A 189 4.60 -3.90 7.51
CA VAL A 189 4.28 -2.94 8.57
C VAL A 189 4.63 -1.51 8.16
N LYS A 190 3.71 -0.58 8.38
CA LYS A 190 3.98 0.86 8.24
C LYS A 190 4.83 1.37 9.40
N LYS A 191 5.85 2.17 9.08
CA LYS A 191 6.70 2.80 10.12
C LYS A 191 5.90 3.58 11.14
N ASN A 192 4.80 4.24 10.72
CA ASN A 192 3.99 5.01 11.64
C ASN A 192 3.27 4.16 12.70
N ILE A 193 3.00 2.87 12.43
CA ILE A 193 2.49 1.95 13.44
C ILE A 193 3.54 1.75 14.54
N LEU A 194 4.80 1.56 14.16
CA LEU A 194 5.90 1.38 15.12
C LEU A 194 6.17 2.67 15.92
N ARG A 195 6.10 3.85 15.27
CA ARG A 195 6.17 5.15 15.96
C ARG A 195 5.06 5.29 17.01
N ASN A 196 3.84 4.88 16.66
CA ASN A 196 2.69 4.89 17.59
C ASN A 196 2.86 3.91 18.75
N PHE A 197 3.60 2.81 18.59
CA PHE A 197 3.97 1.94 19.71
C PHE A 197 4.94 2.64 20.64
N ASP A 198 6.01 3.22 20.11
CA ASP A 198 7.01 3.94 20.88
C ASP A 198 6.40 5.11 21.68
N ASP A 199 5.55 5.91 21.04
CA ASP A 199 4.79 7.00 21.68
C ASP A 199 3.88 6.53 22.84
N ARG A 200 3.62 5.22 22.96
CA ARG A 200 2.75 4.60 23.97
C ARG A 200 3.47 3.68 24.93
N ASP A 201 4.77 3.88 25.09
CA ASP A 201 5.60 3.09 26.00
C ASP A 201 5.59 1.58 25.68
N VAL A 202 5.68 1.26 24.38
CA VAL A 202 5.74 -0.10 23.87
C VAL A 202 7.05 -0.34 23.13
N TYR A 203 7.84 -1.31 23.62
CA TYR A 203 8.99 -1.85 22.92
C TYR A 203 8.55 -2.94 21.95
N ALA A 204 8.71 -2.70 20.66
CA ALA A 204 8.32 -3.62 19.61
C ALA A 204 9.52 -4.45 19.11
N LYS A 205 9.32 -5.75 18.90
CA LYS A 205 10.25 -6.61 18.17
C LYS A 205 9.56 -7.11 16.91
N VAL A 206 10.12 -6.76 15.76
CA VAL A 206 9.53 -7.00 14.44
C VAL A 206 10.16 -8.22 13.82
N TYR A 207 9.33 -9.17 13.41
CA TYR A 207 9.72 -10.48 12.90
C TYR A 207 9.31 -10.67 11.45
N PRO A 208 10.11 -11.40 10.64
CA PRO A 208 9.74 -11.78 9.29
C PRO A 208 8.38 -12.47 9.20
N ALA A 209 7.68 -12.32 8.07
CA ALA A 209 6.33 -12.80 7.84
C ALA A 209 6.08 -14.29 8.17
N LYS A 210 7.08 -15.14 8.05
CA LYS A 210 6.98 -16.59 8.26
C LYS A 210 7.45 -17.07 9.63
N THR A 211 7.72 -16.14 10.55
CA THR A 211 8.10 -16.48 11.93
C THR A 211 6.90 -17.07 12.67
N THR A 212 7.11 -18.19 13.34
CA THR A 212 6.07 -18.88 14.10
C THR A 212 5.83 -18.25 15.47
N TYR A 213 4.66 -18.52 16.05
CA TYR A 213 4.37 -18.14 17.45
C TYR A 213 5.43 -18.64 18.43
N ALA A 214 5.83 -19.92 18.32
CA ALA A 214 6.81 -20.52 19.22
C ALA A 214 8.19 -19.84 19.15
N GLU A 215 8.63 -19.41 17.97
CA GLU A 215 9.87 -18.66 17.80
C GLU A 215 9.79 -17.27 18.46
N MET A 216 8.70 -16.52 18.24
CA MET A 216 8.50 -15.21 18.86
C MET A 216 8.40 -15.30 20.39
N GLU A 217 7.65 -16.26 20.90
CA GLU A 217 7.48 -16.47 22.35
C GLU A 217 8.82 -16.82 23.02
N LYS A 218 9.58 -17.74 22.44
CA LYS A 218 10.88 -18.17 22.96
C LYS A 218 11.94 -17.05 22.94
N ASP A 219 11.92 -16.25 21.88
CA ASP A 219 12.95 -15.22 21.66
C ASP A 219 12.68 -13.92 22.43
N PHE A 220 11.41 -13.56 22.63
CA PHE A 220 11.06 -12.24 23.16
C PHE A 220 10.15 -12.28 24.40
N ALA A 221 9.37 -13.35 24.59
CA ALA A 221 8.35 -13.48 25.65
C ALA A 221 7.47 -12.20 25.75
N PRO A 222 6.74 -11.82 24.68
CA PRO A 222 6.03 -10.56 24.63
C PRO A 222 4.78 -10.54 25.53
N ASN A 223 4.33 -9.34 25.91
CA ASN A 223 3.05 -9.13 26.58
C ASN A 223 1.87 -9.28 25.61
N GLY A 224 2.09 -9.07 24.31
CA GLY A 224 1.07 -9.19 23.28
C GLY A 224 1.66 -9.27 21.87
N TYR A 225 0.80 -9.56 20.92
CA TYR A 225 1.15 -9.77 19.51
C TYR A 225 0.44 -8.77 18.62
N PHE A 226 1.13 -8.31 17.61
CA PHE A 226 0.57 -7.46 16.58
C PHE A 226 0.79 -8.07 15.20
N ILE A 227 -0.29 -8.24 14.44
CA ILE A 227 -0.27 -8.72 13.07
C ILE A 227 -0.46 -7.52 12.16
N SER A 228 0.55 -7.20 11.36
CA SER A 228 0.59 -5.93 10.65
C SER A 228 -0.37 -5.88 9.45
N ASN A 229 -0.52 -4.68 8.89
CA ASN A 229 -1.02 -4.46 7.55
C ASN A 229 -0.08 -5.11 6.52
N GLY A 230 -0.52 -5.20 5.27
CA GLY A 230 0.31 -5.72 4.18
C GLY A 230 -0.46 -5.94 2.89
N PRO A 231 0.25 -6.28 1.80
CA PRO A 231 -0.34 -6.55 0.49
C PRO A 231 -0.69 -8.03 0.29
N GLY A 232 -1.50 -8.28 -0.71
CA GLY A 232 -1.83 -9.61 -1.19
C GLY A 232 -3.14 -10.17 -0.66
N ASP A 233 -3.39 -11.43 -0.99
CA ASP A 233 -4.59 -12.16 -0.60
C ASP A 233 -4.34 -12.91 0.72
N PRO A 234 -5.10 -12.64 1.80
CA PRO A 234 -4.91 -13.35 3.07
C PRO A 234 -5.11 -14.87 2.96
N SER A 235 -5.93 -15.35 2.00
CA SER A 235 -6.12 -16.78 1.78
C SER A 235 -4.88 -17.50 1.22
N ALA A 236 -3.96 -16.74 0.63
CA ALA A 236 -2.67 -17.25 0.14
C ALA A 236 -1.58 -17.33 1.22
N MET A 237 -1.92 -17.03 2.49
CA MET A 237 -0.97 -16.95 3.61
C MET A 237 -1.29 -17.94 4.74
N PRO A 238 -1.36 -19.27 4.45
CA PRO A 238 -1.71 -20.27 5.49
C PRO A 238 -0.72 -20.26 6.66
N TYR A 239 0.55 -19.94 6.42
CA TYR A 239 1.57 -19.81 7.45
C TYR A 239 1.24 -18.74 8.49
N ALA A 240 0.70 -17.59 8.06
CA ALA A 240 0.33 -16.49 8.95
C ALA A 240 -0.98 -16.82 9.70
N VAL A 241 -1.94 -17.46 9.02
CA VAL A 241 -3.17 -17.94 9.65
C VAL A 241 -2.85 -18.93 10.79
N GLU A 242 -1.89 -19.86 10.56
CA GLU A 242 -1.48 -20.83 11.59
C GLU A 242 -0.82 -20.13 12.78
N THR A 243 0.09 -19.18 12.55
CA THR A 243 0.69 -18.38 13.63
C THR A 243 -0.38 -17.65 14.45
N VAL A 244 -1.40 -17.08 13.79
CA VAL A 244 -2.52 -16.42 14.49
C VAL A 244 -3.34 -17.41 15.31
N LYS A 245 -3.63 -18.60 14.77
CA LYS A 245 -4.33 -19.68 15.52
C LYS A 245 -3.57 -20.10 16.77
N GLU A 246 -2.25 -20.25 16.69
CA GLU A 246 -1.41 -20.58 17.83
C GLU A 246 -1.44 -19.48 18.91
N ILE A 247 -1.38 -18.19 18.52
CA ILE A 247 -1.49 -17.06 19.45
C ILE A 247 -2.83 -17.12 20.20
N LEU A 248 -3.94 -17.35 19.48
CA LEU A 248 -5.29 -17.45 20.06
C LEU A 248 -5.43 -18.67 20.97
N ALA A 249 -4.91 -19.83 20.56
CA ALA A 249 -4.97 -21.08 21.35
C ALA A 249 -4.20 -20.97 22.68
N ASN A 250 -3.21 -20.06 22.76
CA ASN A 250 -2.45 -19.78 23.98
C ASN A 250 -3.00 -18.57 24.78
N ASP A 251 -4.20 -18.09 24.45
CA ASP A 251 -4.90 -16.99 25.13
C ASP A 251 -4.04 -15.72 25.27
N LYS A 252 -3.25 -15.41 24.23
CA LYS A 252 -2.37 -14.25 24.22
C LYS A 252 -3.08 -13.02 23.69
N PRO A 253 -2.89 -11.83 24.30
CA PRO A 253 -3.39 -10.58 23.74
C PRO A 253 -2.88 -10.36 22.32
N MET A 254 -3.79 -10.07 21.39
CA MET A 254 -3.44 -9.86 20.00
C MET A 254 -4.28 -8.76 19.35
N PHE A 255 -3.68 -8.01 18.43
CA PHE A 255 -4.35 -7.02 17.59
C PHE A 255 -3.86 -7.12 16.16
N GLY A 256 -4.78 -6.96 15.19
CA GLY A 256 -4.47 -6.99 13.76
C GLY A 256 -5.01 -5.77 13.04
N ILE A 257 -4.22 -5.20 12.12
CA ILE A 257 -4.64 -4.09 11.25
C ILE A 257 -4.70 -4.56 9.80
N CYS A 258 -5.79 -4.18 9.07
CA CYS A 258 -5.98 -4.45 7.65
C CYS A 258 -5.80 -5.95 7.34
N LEU A 259 -4.72 -6.35 6.67
CA LEU A 259 -4.40 -7.75 6.39
C LEU A 259 -4.36 -8.58 7.68
N GLY A 260 -3.78 -8.06 8.77
CA GLY A 260 -3.76 -8.74 10.07
C GLY A 260 -5.16 -8.97 10.65
N HIS A 261 -6.09 -8.04 10.45
CA HIS A 261 -7.50 -8.23 10.81
C HIS A 261 -8.16 -9.34 9.95
N GLN A 262 -7.85 -9.39 8.66
CA GLN A 262 -8.38 -10.43 7.76
C GLN A 262 -7.84 -11.83 8.13
N LEU A 263 -6.55 -11.93 8.49
CA LEU A 263 -5.95 -13.18 8.96
C LEU A 263 -6.56 -13.64 10.29
N LEU A 264 -6.89 -12.69 11.18
CA LEU A 264 -7.62 -13.00 12.43
C LEU A 264 -9.01 -13.54 12.12
N ALA A 265 -9.72 -13.01 11.13
CA ALA A 265 -11.00 -13.55 10.69
C ALA A 265 -10.84 -14.98 10.16
N LEU A 266 -9.88 -15.24 9.28
CA LEU A 266 -9.60 -16.58 8.74
C LEU A 266 -9.21 -17.58 9.84
N ALA A 267 -8.44 -17.16 10.85
CA ALA A 267 -8.05 -18.00 11.97
C ALA A 267 -9.25 -18.42 12.84
N ASN A 268 -10.34 -17.67 12.79
CA ASN A 268 -11.62 -17.98 13.44
C ASN A 268 -12.66 -18.58 12.48
N ASP A 269 -12.22 -19.12 11.33
CA ASP A 269 -13.08 -19.72 10.31
C ASP A 269 -14.11 -18.76 9.71
N ILE A 270 -13.84 -17.44 9.76
CA ILE A 270 -14.65 -16.40 9.14
C ILE A 270 -14.04 -16.11 7.75
N PRO A 271 -14.76 -16.38 6.64
CA PRO A 271 -14.22 -16.20 5.32
C PRO A 271 -14.02 -14.74 4.95
N THR A 272 -12.97 -14.45 4.19
CA THR A 272 -12.74 -13.16 3.55
C THR A 272 -13.25 -13.15 2.11
N LYS A 273 -13.57 -11.96 1.60
CA LYS A 273 -14.03 -11.77 0.22
C LYS A 273 -13.37 -10.54 -0.37
N LYS A 274 -12.82 -10.67 -1.58
CA LYS A 274 -12.31 -9.53 -2.33
C LYS A 274 -13.46 -8.55 -2.64
N MET A 275 -13.24 -7.29 -2.35
CA MET A 275 -14.19 -6.22 -2.67
C MET A 275 -14.12 -5.88 -4.15
N PHE A 276 -15.23 -5.42 -4.72
CA PHE A 276 -15.33 -5.10 -6.14
C PHE A 276 -14.31 -4.03 -6.60
N ASN A 277 -14.12 -2.96 -5.83
CA ASN A 277 -13.14 -1.90 -6.13
C ASN A 277 -12.32 -1.45 -4.90
N GLY A 278 -12.61 -2.01 -3.73
CA GLY A 278 -11.99 -1.63 -2.45
C GLY A 278 -12.35 -0.22 -1.98
N HIS A 279 -12.03 0.05 -0.70
CA HIS A 279 -12.17 1.38 -0.10
C HIS A 279 -10.80 1.83 0.40
N ARG A 280 -10.34 3.00 -0.04
CA ARG A 280 -9.06 3.59 0.37
C ARG A 280 -9.20 5.10 0.44
N GLY A 281 -8.95 5.65 1.61
CA GLY A 281 -9.06 7.10 1.85
C GLY A 281 -9.40 7.45 3.30
N LEU A 282 -9.56 8.73 3.55
CA LEU A 282 -9.68 9.29 4.90
C LEU A 282 -11.14 9.64 5.29
N ASN A 283 -12.11 9.33 4.47
CA ASN A 283 -13.49 9.83 4.61
C ASN A 283 -14.54 8.77 4.22
N HIS A 284 -14.30 7.52 4.57
CA HIS A 284 -15.26 6.44 4.32
C HIS A 284 -16.25 6.28 5.46
N PRO A 285 -17.56 6.26 5.18
CA PRO A 285 -18.56 6.04 6.22
C PRO A 285 -18.60 4.55 6.62
N VAL A 286 -18.55 4.30 7.92
CA VAL A 286 -18.79 2.99 8.53
C VAL A 286 -20.02 3.07 9.41
N LYS A 287 -20.97 2.16 9.20
CA LYS A 287 -22.21 2.10 9.97
C LYS A 287 -22.03 1.23 11.20
N ASN A 288 -22.14 1.83 12.38
CA ASN A 288 -22.33 1.11 13.63
C ASN A 288 -23.77 0.57 13.67
N ILE A 289 -23.92 -0.74 13.52
CA ILE A 289 -25.24 -1.38 13.42
C ILE A 289 -25.98 -1.45 14.77
N ILE A 290 -25.26 -1.37 15.89
CA ILE A 290 -25.84 -1.44 17.24
C ILE A 290 -26.62 -0.15 17.54
N ILE A 291 -26.01 1.00 17.28
CA ILE A 291 -26.60 2.32 17.55
C ILE A 291 -27.21 2.97 16.31
N ASN A 292 -27.15 2.28 15.16
CA ASN A 292 -27.64 2.75 13.85
C ASN A 292 -27.09 4.13 13.43
N HIS A 293 -25.81 4.37 13.74
CA HIS A 293 -25.13 5.65 13.46
C HIS A 293 -23.97 5.43 12.48
N CYS A 294 -23.73 6.39 11.56
CA CYS A 294 -22.60 6.37 10.66
C CYS A 294 -21.47 7.24 11.20
N GLU A 295 -20.28 6.69 11.22
CA GLU A 295 -19.04 7.38 11.57
C GLU A 295 -18.15 7.49 10.34
N VAL A 296 -17.43 8.60 10.19
CA VAL A 296 -16.45 8.77 9.11
C VAL A 296 -15.11 8.21 9.59
N THR A 297 -14.56 7.28 8.85
CA THR A 297 -13.33 6.58 9.21
C THR A 297 -12.27 6.70 8.12
N SER A 298 -11.02 6.41 8.50
CA SER A 298 -9.91 6.17 7.58
C SER A 298 -9.90 4.69 7.19
N GLN A 299 -9.79 4.43 5.89
CA GLN A 299 -9.73 3.08 5.30
C GLN A 299 -8.44 2.90 4.49
#